data_82d277f71e06f65052606d53a30ad0ba
#
_entry.id   82d277f71e06f65052606d53a30ad0ba
#
_cell.length_a   1.000
_cell.length_b   1.000
_cell.length_c   1.000
_cell.angle_alpha   90.00
_cell.angle_beta   90.00
_cell.angle_gamma   90.00
#
_symmetry.space_group_name_H-M   'P 1'
#
loop_
_entity.id
_entity.type
_entity.pdbx_description
1 polymer ?
#
loop_
_entity_poly.entity_id
_entity_poly.type
_entity_poly.pdbx_seq_one_letter_code
_entity_poly.pdbx_strand_id
1 'polypeptide(L)'
;MNIEAQSVAPPSFDQWRRSKPALTRLECDLLLGLVTNMSRTQIVINSDRTLDLTQLKRLEALERAFNKGTPLAYLLGEKEFFGLAFDVSPAVLVPRPETELLVELSIEKIDAGQSILDAGTGSGAVAVAIAHTRPKVEVT
;
A
#
# COMPACT_ATOMS: atom_id res chain seq x y z
N MET A 1 22.09 -42.10 -10.54
CA MET A 1 20.63 -41.85 -10.64
C MET A 1 20.47 -40.35 -10.60
N ASN A 2 20.47 -39.70 -11.80
CA ASN A 2 20.35 -38.24 -11.92
C ASN A 2 18.91 -37.86 -11.60
N ILE A 3 18.70 -37.14 -10.49
CA ILE A 3 17.46 -36.41 -10.24
C ILE A 3 17.57 -35.15 -11.08
N GLU A 4 17.04 -35.19 -12.29
CA GLU A 4 16.77 -33.98 -13.08
C GLU A 4 15.84 -33.12 -12.26
N ALA A 5 16.36 -31.98 -11.79
CA ALA A 5 15.54 -30.91 -11.24
C ALA A 5 14.58 -30.48 -12.36
N GLN A 6 13.35 -30.95 -12.33
CA GLN A 6 12.30 -30.48 -13.22
C GLN A 6 12.21 -28.96 -13.05
N SER A 7 12.67 -28.24 -14.07
CA SER A 7 12.53 -26.80 -14.18
C SER A 7 11.03 -26.51 -14.27
N VAL A 8 10.39 -26.30 -13.13
CA VAL A 8 9.00 -25.82 -13.10
C VAL A 8 8.98 -24.46 -13.75
N ALA A 9 8.23 -24.32 -14.83
CA ALA A 9 8.07 -23.03 -15.51
C ALA A 9 7.59 -21.97 -14.52
N PRO A 10 8.11 -20.74 -14.61
CA PRO A 10 7.69 -19.67 -13.70
C PRO A 10 6.19 -19.43 -13.82
N PRO A 11 5.48 -19.23 -12.69
CA PRO A 11 4.03 -19.09 -12.67
C PRO A 11 3.59 -17.78 -13.32
N SER A 12 2.40 -17.78 -13.92
CA SER A 12 1.72 -16.55 -14.30
C SER A 12 1.23 -15.78 -13.06
N PHE A 13 0.84 -14.50 -13.24
CA PHE A 13 0.25 -13.70 -12.16
C PHE A 13 -0.97 -14.38 -11.55
N ASP A 14 -1.83 -14.96 -12.38
CA ASP A 14 -3.03 -15.67 -11.89
C ASP A 14 -2.67 -16.97 -11.14
N GLN A 15 -1.71 -17.74 -11.64
CA GLN A 15 -1.23 -18.95 -10.95
C GLN A 15 -0.58 -18.59 -9.59
N TRP A 16 0.22 -17.52 -9.54
CA TRP A 16 0.81 -17.05 -8.30
C TRP A 16 -0.25 -16.62 -7.28
N ARG A 17 -1.27 -15.83 -7.68
CA ARG A 17 -2.38 -15.45 -6.81
C ARG A 17 -3.09 -16.66 -6.21
N ARG A 18 -3.43 -17.65 -7.04
CA ARG A 18 -4.14 -18.87 -6.59
C ARG A 18 -3.32 -19.70 -5.61
N SER A 19 -1.99 -19.59 -5.65
CA SER A 19 -1.11 -20.27 -4.70
C SER A 19 -1.03 -19.59 -3.32
N LYS A 20 -1.70 -18.43 -3.13
CA LYS A 20 -1.61 -17.57 -1.93
C LYS A 20 -2.95 -17.42 -1.20
N PRO A 21 -3.49 -18.51 -0.59
CA PRO A 21 -4.82 -18.46 0.05
C PRO A 21 -4.88 -17.55 1.29
N ALA A 22 -3.74 -17.21 1.88
CA ALA A 22 -3.66 -16.29 3.02
C ALA A 22 -3.74 -14.80 2.63
N LEU A 23 -3.60 -14.48 1.34
CA LEU A 23 -3.68 -13.12 0.81
C LEU A 23 -5.01 -12.92 0.08
N THR A 24 -5.60 -11.76 0.28
CA THR A 24 -6.74 -11.33 -0.56
C THR A 24 -6.26 -11.05 -1.98
N ARG A 25 -7.18 -11.05 -2.94
CA ARG A 25 -6.86 -10.71 -4.34
C ARG A 25 -6.25 -9.32 -4.47
N LEU A 26 -6.75 -8.35 -3.68
CA LEU A 26 -6.21 -6.99 -3.67
C LEU A 26 -4.76 -6.96 -3.19
N GLU A 27 -4.45 -7.65 -2.09
CA GLU A 27 -3.08 -7.74 -1.56
C GLU A 27 -2.12 -8.39 -2.56
N CYS A 28 -2.56 -9.46 -3.23
CA CYS A 28 -1.78 -10.07 -4.30
C CYS A 28 -1.51 -9.08 -5.45
N ASP A 29 -2.53 -8.33 -5.90
CA ASP A 29 -2.39 -7.37 -7.00
C ASP A 29 -1.43 -6.24 -6.63
N LEU A 30 -1.47 -5.75 -5.38
CA LEU A 30 -0.57 -4.72 -4.89
C LEU A 30 0.88 -5.21 -4.81
N LEU A 31 1.11 -6.42 -4.30
CA LEU A 31 2.45 -7.02 -4.25
C LEU A 31 3.01 -7.28 -5.66
N LEU A 32 2.19 -7.79 -6.58
CA LEU A 32 2.57 -7.95 -7.99
C LEU A 32 2.92 -6.59 -8.62
N GLY A 33 2.10 -5.56 -8.38
CA GLY A 33 2.35 -4.21 -8.85
C GLY A 33 3.71 -3.67 -8.38
N LEU A 34 4.02 -3.87 -7.10
CA LEU A 34 5.28 -3.44 -6.49
C LEU A 34 6.51 -4.10 -7.14
N VAL A 35 6.46 -5.41 -7.45
CA VAL A 35 7.63 -6.12 -8.00
C VAL A 35 7.76 -5.99 -9.50
N THR A 36 6.66 -5.68 -10.21
CA THR A 36 6.64 -5.54 -11.67
C THR A 36 6.64 -4.10 -12.14
N ASN A 37 6.47 -3.15 -11.22
CA ASN A 37 6.26 -1.72 -11.50
C ASN A 37 5.06 -1.47 -12.43
N MET A 38 3.99 -2.24 -12.23
CA MET A 38 2.75 -2.17 -13.01
C MET A 38 1.60 -1.66 -12.14
N SER A 39 0.71 -0.87 -12.73
CA SER A 39 -0.53 -0.48 -12.05
C SER A 39 -1.43 -1.70 -11.83
N ARG A 40 -2.35 -1.62 -10.86
CA ARG A 40 -3.32 -2.69 -10.59
C ARG A 40 -4.12 -3.07 -11.83
N THR A 41 -4.53 -2.10 -12.63
CA THR A 41 -5.25 -2.34 -13.90
C THR A 41 -4.39 -3.17 -14.86
N GLN A 42 -3.11 -2.84 -15.00
CA GLN A 42 -2.18 -3.60 -15.83
C GLN A 42 -1.97 -5.04 -15.31
N ILE A 43 -1.90 -5.23 -13.99
CA ILE A 43 -1.79 -6.56 -13.37
C ILE A 43 -3.04 -7.41 -13.67
N VAL A 44 -4.23 -6.83 -13.63
CA VAL A 44 -5.48 -7.54 -13.91
C VAL A 44 -5.61 -7.92 -15.39
N ILE A 45 -5.27 -7.00 -16.30
CA ILE A 45 -5.34 -7.23 -17.74
C ILE A 45 -4.30 -8.27 -18.21
N ASN A 46 -3.10 -8.27 -17.61
CA ASN A 46 -2.01 -9.18 -17.97
C ASN A 46 -1.91 -10.39 -17.02
N SER A 47 -3.04 -10.96 -16.63
CA SER A 47 -3.10 -12.04 -15.63
C SER A 47 -2.36 -13.34 -16.04
N ASP A 48 -2.16 -13.56 -17.32
CA ASP A 48 -1.44 -14.66 -17.93
C ASP A 48 0.08 -14.42 -18.05
N ARG A 49 0.54 -13.18 -17.83
CA ARG A 49 1.97 -12.84 -17.86
C ARG A 49 2.72 -13.61 -16.79
N THR A 50 3.85 -14.23 -17.18
CA THR A 50 4.72 -14.99 -16.27
C THR A 50 5.65 -14.09 -15.48
N LEU A 51 5.92 -14.48 -14.24
CA LEU A 51 6.91 -13.86 -13.36
C LEU A 51 8.32 -14.34 -13.73
N ASP A 52 9.30 -13.45 -13.68
CA ASP A 52 10.70 -13.87 -13.74
C ASP A 52 11.22 -14.33 -12.34
N LEU A 53 12.39 -14.93 -12.31
CA LEU A 53 12.99 -15.46 -11.09
C LEU A 53 13.29 -14.36 -10.05
N THR A 54 13.64 -13.16 -10.49
CA THR A 54 13.94 -12.03 -9.61
C THR A 54 12.64 -11.52 -8.94
N GLN A 55 11.58 -11.38 -9.72
CA GLN A 55 10.26 -11.03 -9.24
C GLN A 55 9.73 -12.06 -8.24
N LEU A 56 9.86 -13.36 -8.53
CA LEU A 56 9.46 -14.44 -7.62
C LEU A 56 10.20 -14.37 -6.29
N LYS A 57 11.52 -14.24 -6.29
CA LYS A 57 12.32 -14.11 -5.06
C LYS A 57 11.91 -12.90 -4.24
N ARG A 58 11.62 -11.78 -4.90
CA ARG A 58 11.16 -10.56 -4.23
C ARG A 58 9.76 -10.74 -3.63
N LEU A 59 8.83 -11.37 -4.36
CA LEU A 59 7.50 -11.71 -3.84
C LEU A 59 7.57 -12.65 -2.63
N GLU A 60 8.40 -13.68 -2.66
CA GLU A 60 8.61 -14.58 -1.53
C GLU A 60 9.15 -13.86 -0.28
N ALA A 61 10.04 -12.88 -0.47
CA ALA A 61 10.55 -12.09 0.64
C ALA A 61 9.46 -11.21 1.27
N LEU A 62 8.64 -10.55 0.44
CA LEU A 62 7.50 -9.74 0.87
C LEU A 62 6.44 -10.57 1.57
N GLU A 63 6.11 -11.74 1.04
CA GLU A 63 5.16 -12.68 1.64
C GLU A 63 5.64 -13.17 3.00
N ARG A 64 6.93 -13.52 3.14
CA ARG A 64 7.51 -13.89 4.44
C ARG A 64 7.40 -12.76 5.46
N ALA A 65 7.63 -11.52 5.06
CA ALA A 65 7.49 -10.36 5.95
C ALA A 65 6.03 -10.12 6.34
N PHE A 66 5.10 -10.22 5.39
CA PHE A 66 3.66 -10.13 5.62
C PHE A 66 3.18 -11.20 6.62
N ASN A 67 3.57 -12.46 6.40
CA ASN A 67 3.20 -13.58 7.27
C ASN A 67 3.80 -13.47 8.69
N LYS A 68 4.88 -12.68 8.86
CA LYS A 68 5.44 -12.32 10.18
C LYS A 68 4.70 -11.14 10.85
N GLY A 69 3.65 -10.62 10.22
CA GLY A 69 2.84 -9.54 10.76
C GLY A 69 3.26 -8.13 10.33
N THR A 70 4.17 -7.99 9.35
CA THR A 70 4.48 -6.66 8.81
C THR A 70 3.28 -6.14 8.02
N PRO A 71 2.70 -4.97 8.38
CA PRO A 71 1.59 -4.37 7.64
C PRO A 71 1.91 -4.19 6.17
N LEU A 72 0.93 -4.47 5.29
CA LEU A 72 1.10 -4.35 3.85
C LEU A 72 1.54 -2.93 3.44
N ALA A 73 1.01 -1.88 4.08
CA ALA A 73 1.41 -0.51 3.82
C ALA A 73 2.92 -0.27 4.00
N TYR A 74 3.55 -0.89 5.00
CA TYR A 74 5.01 -0.77 5.18
C TYR A 74 5.80 -1.56 4.13
N LEU A 75 5.23 -2.65 3.61
CA LEU A 75 5.86 -3.41 2.51
C LEU A 75 5.77 -2.63 1.19
N LEU A 76 4.67 -1.91 0.98
CA LEU A 76 4.47 -1.04 -0.18
C LEU A 76 5.24 0.28 -0.05
N GLY A 77 5.52 0.73 1.19
CA GLY A 77 6.10 2.04 1.49
C GLY A 77 5.11 3.19 1.38
N GLU A 78 3.85 2.90 1.06
CA GLU A 78 2.82 3.89 0.74
C GLU A 78 1.47 3.50 1.34
N LYS A 79 0.68 4.51 1.72
CA LYS A 79 -0.72 4.37 2.16
C LYS A 79 -1.55 5.52 1.61
N GLU A 80 -2.63 5.19 0.95
CA GLU A 80 -3.66 6.18 0.58
C GLU A 80 -4.47 6.56 1.82
N PHE A 81 -4.72 7.89 2.00
CA PHE A 81 -5.53 8.46 3.04
C PHE A 81 -6.16 9.76 2.51
N PHE A 82 -7.46 9.88 2.58
CA PHE A 82 -8.24 11.03 2.13
C PHE A 82 -7.96 11.42 0.66
N GLY A 83 -7.81 10.43 -0.21
CA GLY A 83 -7.50 10.62 -1.63
C GLY A 83 -6.05 11.03 -1.94
N LEU A 84 -5.18 11.11 -0.95
CA LEU A 84 -3.76 11.45 -1.07
C LEU A 84 -2.87 10.25 -0.76
N ALA A 85 -1.75 10.12 -1.47
CA ALA A 85 -0.74 9.10 -1.19
C ALA A 85 0.26 9.62 -0.14
N PHE A 86 0.53 8.82 0.88
CA PHE A 86 1.48 9.13 1.95
C PHE A 86 2.56 8.06 2.02
N ASP A 87 3.82 8.51 2.06
CA ASP A 87 4.93 7.63 2.38
C ASP A 87 4.82 7.15 3.84
N VAL A 88 4.90 5.85 4.05
CA VAL A 88 4.84 5.25 5.38
C VAL A 88 5.98 4.26 5.58
N SER A 89 6.45 4.19 6.82
CA SER A 89 7.48 3.26 7.25
C SER A 89 7.22 2.83 8.70
N PRO A 90 7.93 1.84 9.23
CA PRO A 90 7.81 1.46 10.65
C PRO A 90 8.09 2.58 11.66
N ALA A 91 8.60 3.73 11.22
CA ALA A 91 8.84 4.89 12.07
C ALA A 91 7.56 5.70 12.38
N VAL A 92 6.48 5.51 11.61
CA VAL A 92 5.20 6.22 11.79
C VAL A 92 4.04 5.24 11.78
N LEU A 93 2.96 5.58 12.50
CA LEU A 93 1.72 4.79 12.45
C LEU A 93 1.07 4.92 11.05
N VAL A 94 0.67 3.79 10.49
CA VAL A 94 -0.12 3.78 9.23
C VAL A 94 -1.44 4.52 9.46
N PRO A 95 -1.78 5.53 8.64
CA PRO A 95 -3.05 6.23 8.73
C PRO A 95 -4.23 5.24 8.70
N ARG A 96 -5.17 5.41 9.62
CA ARG A 96 -6.36 4.55 9.73
C ARG A 96 -7.52 5.17 8.97
N PRO A 97 -8.35 4.38 8.27
CA PRO A 97 -9.53 4.90 7.56
C PRO A 97 -10.49 5.67 8.47
N GLU A 98 -10.65 5.23 9.72
CA GLU A 98 -11.52 5.89 10.72
C GLU A 98 -11.06 7.34 11.03
N THR A 99 -9.78 7.63 10.82
CA THR A 99 -9.20 8.98 11.03
C THR A 99 -9.63 9.97 9.94
N GLU A 100 -10.14 9.50 8.80
CA GLU A 100 -10.70 10.38 7.75
C GLU A 100 -11.92 11.16 8.25
N LEU A 101 -12.72 10.59 9.15
CA LEU A 101 -13.81 11.30 9.81
C LEU A 101 -13.32 12.53 10.59
N LEU A 102 -12.13 12.46 11.20
CA LEU A 102 -11.53 13.62 11.88
C LEU A 102 -11.22 14.74 10.89
N VAL A 103 -10.70 14.41 9.70
CA VAL A 103 -10.48 15.39 8.63
C VAL A 103 -11.80 16.02 8.19
N GLU A 104 -12.84 15.21 7.91
CA GLU A 104 -14.16 15.69 7.50
C GLU A 104 -14.75 16.67 8.51
N LEU A 105 -14.78 16.31 9.80
CA LEU A 105 -15.28 17.16 10.86
C LEU A 105 -14.46 18.44 11.03
N SER A 106 -13.15 18.38 10.82
CA SER A 106 -12.27 19.54 10.91
C SER A 106 -12.53 20.53 9.77
N ILE A 107 -12.61 20.05 8.53
CA ILE A 107 -12.87 20.91 7.36
C ILE A 107 -14.29 21.51 7.36
N GLU A 108 -15.26 20.85 8.03
CA GLU A 108 -16.62 21.37 8.19
C GLU A 108 -16.66 22.54 9.18
N LYS A 109 -15.86 22.48 10.25
CA LYS A 109 -15.91 23.44 11.35
C LYS A 109 -14.93 24.60 11.27
N ILE A 110 -13.87 24.47 10.43
CA ILE A 110 -12.82 25.50 10.35
C ILE A 110 -13.12 26.52 9.27
N ASP A 111 -13.04 27.81 9.63
CA ASP A 111 -13.20 28.94 8.72
C ASP A 111 -11.86 29.38 8.12
N ALA A 112 -11.94 30.08 6.98
CA ALA A 112 -10.76 30.63 6.33
C ALA A 112 -10.02 31.66 7.25
N GLY A 113 -8.72 31.51 7.37
CA GLY A 113 -7.87 32.37 8.22
C GLY A 113 -7.77 31.92 9.67
N GLN A 114 -8.42 30.81 10.04
CA GLN A 114 -8.19 30.15 11.32
C GLN A 114 -6.96 29.21 11.27
N SER A 115 -6.47 28.87 12.46
CA SER A 115 -5.36 27.90 12.62
C SER A 115 -5.87 26.63 13.29
N ILE A 116 -5.25 25.51 12.93
CA ILE A 116 -5.47 24.20 13.54
C ILE A 116 -4.14 23.56 13.93
N LEU A 117 -4.12 22.89 15.07
CA LEU A 117 -2.96 22.12 15.54
C LEU A 117 -3.28 20.62 15.43
N ASP A 118 -2.44 19.87 14.71
CA ASP A 118 -2.47 18.41 14.64
C ASP A 118 -1.51 17.83 15.69
N ALA A 119 -2.02 17.58 16.89
CA ALA A 119 -1.24 17.04 18.00
C ALA A 119 -1.05 15.54 17.85
N GLY A 120 0.20 15.10 17.65
CA GLY A 120 0.52 13.69 17.40
C GLY A 120 0.39 13.31 15.94
N THR A 121 0.79 14.20 15.05
CA THR A 121 0.61 14.17 13.59
C THR A 121 1.02 12.86 12.89
N GLY A 122 1.89 12.03 13.47
CA GLY A 122 2.35 10.76 12.89
C GLY A 122 3.00 10.95 11.50
N SER A 123 2.35 10.45 10.45
CA SER A 123 2.78 10.65 9.06
C SER A 123 2.41 12.03 8.49
N GLY A 124 1.76 12.88 9.26
CA GLY A 124 1.23 14.16 8.78
C GLY A 124 -0.08 14.05 8.00
N ALA A 125 -0.70 12.87 7.97
CA ALA A 125 -1.83 12.59 7.08
C ALA A 125 -3.03 13.51 7.34
N VAL A 126 -3.39 13.76 8.60
CA VAL A 126 -4.50 14.67 8.96
C VAL A 126 -4.17 16.12 8.59
N ALA A 127 -3.00 16.59 9.01
CA ALA A 127 -2.53 17.96 8.73
C ALA A 127 -2.51 18.25 7.22
N VAL A 128 -1.90 17.36 6.44
CA VAL A 128 -1.78 17.51 4.98
C VAL A 128 -3.15 17.44 4.30
N ALA A 129 -4.03 16.52 4.70
CA ALA A 129 -5.38 16.40 4.13
C ALA A 129 -6.22 17.67 4.37
N ILE A 130 -6.14 18.24 5.59
CA ILE A 130 -6.81 19.52 5.91
C ILE A 130 -6.22 20.66 5.08
N ALA A 131 -4.89 20.83 5.06
CA ALA A 131 -4.23 21.89 4.29
C ALA A 131 -4.51 21.79 2.79
N HIS A 132 -4.54 20.58 2.24
CA HIS A 132 -4.89 20.34 0.85
C HIS A 132 -6.33 20.76 0.52
N THR A 133 -7.26 20.43 1.41
CA THR A 133 -8.70 20.70 1.20
C THR A 133 -9.08 22.15 1.53
N ARG A 134 -8.39 22.76 2.48
CA ARG A 134 -8.62 24.15 2.99
C ARG A 134 -7.32 24.98 2.90
N PRO A 135 -6.90 25.44 1.69
CA PRO A 135 -5.60 26.11 1.50
C PRO A 135 -5.45 27.45 2.24
N LYS A 136 -6.54 28.02 2.79
CA LYS A 136 -6.54 29.29 3.54
C LYS A 136 -6.49 29.08 5.07
N VAL A 137 -6.37 27.83 5.51
CA VAL A 137 -6.22 27.46 6.92
C VAL A 137 -4.76 27.21 7.21
N GLU A 138 -4.28 27.72 8.34
CA GLU A 138 -2.93 27.45 8.84
C GLU A 138 -2.98 26.14 9.63
N VAL A 139 -2.16 25.16 9.23
CA VAL A 139 -2.08 23.85 9.91
C VAL A 139 -0.67 23.68 10.47
N THR A 140 -0.60 23.34 11.76
CA THR A 140 0.66 23.11 12.49
C THR A 140 0.63 21.76 13.19
#